data_05bb1b293e0ad1b35f3601893f8be4ba
#
_entry.id   05bb1b293e0ad1b35f3601893f8be4ba
#
_cell.length_a   1.000
_cell.length_b   1.000
_cell.length_c   1.000
_cell.angle_alpha   90.00
_cell.angle_beta   90.00
_cell.angle_gamma   90.00
#
_symmetry.space_group_name_H-M   'P 1'
#
loop_
_entity.id
_entity.type
_entity.pdbx_description
1 polymer ?
#
loop_
_entity_poly.entity_id
_entity_poly.type
_entity_poly.pdbx_seq_one_letter_code
_entity_poly.pdbx_strand_id
1 'polypeptide(L)'
;DRDQSRGLGDVYKRQVFGLAMLGGRVIKTVGSKITHLTPSLGFSAEMAAASTVVAATYIGFPISTTHTLVGAVIGVGLAKGVSHLDLGSIGRIVLSWVVTIPAGASLTILFYFILKTVFGV
;
A
#
# COMPACT_ATOMS: atom_id res chain seq x y z
N ASP A 1 2.33 -5.79 -31.09
CA ASP A 1 3.58 -5.50 -30.36
C ASP A 1 3.80 -4.02 -30.11
N ARG A 2 3.62 -3.17 -31.13
CA ARG A 2 3.82 -1.72 -30.93
C ARG A 2 2.79 -1.14 -29.98
N ASP A 3 1.55 -1.58 -30.02
CA ASP A 3 0.50 -1.09 -29.14
C ASP A 3 0.71 -1.54 -27.71
N GLN A 4 1.20 -2.76 -27.51
CA GLN A 4 1.58 -3.26 -26.19
C GLN A 4 2.77 -2.49 -25.61
N SER A 5 3.78 -2.21 -26.44
CA SER A 5 4.94 -1.42 -26.02
C SER A 5 4.55 0.01 -25.64
N ARG A 6 3.65 0.64 -26.41
CA ARG A 6 3.15 1.97 -26.11
C ARG A 6 2.33 1.98 -24.82
N GLY A 7 1.48 0.97 -24.62
CA GLY A 7 0.69 0.84 -23.39
C GLY A 7 1.57 0.69 -22.17
N LEU A 8 2.60 -0.14 -22.24
CA LEU A 8 3.57 -0.33 -21.15
C LEU A 8 4.37 0.96 -20.88
N GLY A 9 4.81 1.64 -21.96
CA GLY A 9 5.51 2.91 -21.82
C GLY A 9 4.67 3.98 -21.15
N ASP A 10 3.38 4.06 -21.49
CA ASP A 10 2.46 5.01 -20.86
C ASP A 10 2.23 4.67 -19.38
N VAL A 11 2.12 3.39 -19.03
CA VAL A 11 1.99 2.94 -17.64
C VAL A 11 3.23 3.33 -16.84
N TYR A 12 4.43 3.08 -17.38
CA TYR A 12 5.67 3.47 -16.71
C TYR A 12 5.79 4.98 -16.53
N LYS A 13 5.42 5.76 -17.53
CA LYS A 13 5.43 7.24 -17.43
C LYS A 13 4.51 7.73 -16.32
N ARG A 14 3.31 7.16 -16.22
CA ARG A 14 2.35 7.51 -15.17
C ARG A 14 2.86 7.12 -13.80
N GLN A 15 3.49 5.95 -13.68
CA GLN A 15 4.11 5.49 -12.43
C GLN A 15 5.23 6.44 -12.00
N VAL A 16 6.13 6.80 -12.92
CA VAL A 16 7.23 7.72 -12.62
C VAL A 16 6.67 9.09 -12.20
N PHE A 17 5.66 9.59 -12.89
CA PHE A 17 5.02 10.85 -12.54
C PHE A 17 4.42 10.81 -11.14
N GLY A 18 3.67 9.76 -10.82
CA GLY A 18 3.08 9.57 -9.50
C GLY A 18 4.12 9.48 -8.40
N LEU A 19 5.19 8.73 -8.64
CA LEU A 19 6.30 8.60 -7.68
C LEU A 19 7.02 9.94 -7.49
N ALA A 20 7.24 10.69 -8.55
CA ALA A 20 7.89 12.00 -8.46
C ALA A 20 7.05 13.00 -7.68
N MET A 21 5.73 12.97 -7.85
CA MET A 21 4.81 13.91 -7.20
C MET A 21 4.51 13.56 -5.75
N LEU A 22 4.22 12.30 -5.47
CA LEU A 22 3.67 11.87 -4.17
C LEU A 22 4.54 10.86 -3.43
N GLY A 23 5.48 10.21 -4.13
CA GLY A 23 6.33 9.16 -3.55
C GLY A 23 7.14 9.65 -2.36
N GLY A 24 7.66 10.88 -2.43
CA GLY A 24 8.42 11.48 -1.33
C GLY A 24 7.62 11.60 -0.05
N ARG A 25 6.33 11.93 -0.15
CA ARG A 25 5.44 11.99 1.01
C ARG A 25 5.21 10.63 1.63
N VAL A 26 5.03 9.61 0.81
CA VAL A 26 4.84 8.23 1.29
C VAL A 26 6.09 7.72 1.97
N ILE A 27 7.25 7.91 1.36
CA ILE A 27 8.55 7.52 1.93
C ILE A 27 8.74 8.18 3.29
N LYS A 28 8.49 9.48 3.39
CA LYS A 28 8.62 10.22 4.64
C LYS A 28 7.63 9.72 5.70
N THR A 29 6.40 9.42 5.32
CA THR A 29 5.39 8.90 6.25
C THR A 29 5.78 7.54 6.80
N VAL A 30 6.15 6.61 5.94
CA VAL A 30 6.51 5.25 6.36
C VAL A 30 7.83 5.24 7.12
N GLY A 31 8.80 6.04 6.67
CA GLY A 31 10.15 6.02 7.27
C GLY A 31 10.33 6.89 8.49
N SER A 32 9.45 7.86 8.74
CA SER A 32 9.66 8.84 9.81
C SER A 32 8.43 9.09 10.66
N LYS A 33 7.23 9.18 10.06
CA LYS A 33 6.03 9.60 10.78
C LYS A 33 5.40 8.48 11.61
N ILE A 34 5.49 7.23 11.17
CA ILE A 34 4.94 6.10 11.93
C ILE A 34 5.83 5.81 13.13
N THR A 35 7.11 5.63 12.87
CA THR A 35 8.15 5.47 13.89
C THR A 35 9.49 5.88 13.29
N HIS A 36 10.43 6.23 14.13
CA HIS A 36 11.75 6.64 13.65
C HIS A 36 12.57 5.39 13.31
N LEU A 37 12.68 5.08 12.02
CA LEU A 37 13.40 3.90 11.54
C LEU A 37 14.90 4.20 11.45
N THR A 38 15.70 3.36 12.11
CA THR A 38 17.13 3.28 11.89
C THR A 38 17.39 2.19 10.84
N PRO A 39 18.60 2.10 10.24
CA PRO A 39 18.87 1.05 9.26
C PRO A 39 18.60 -0.36 9.75
N SER A 40 18.96 -0.68 11.03
CA SER A 40 18.71 -2.02 11.57
C SER A 40 17.21 -2.28 11.78
N LEU A 41 16.45 -1.27 12.19
CA LEU A 41 15.01 -1.41 12.35
C LEU A 41 14.31 -1.52 11.00
N GLY A 42 14.77 -0.77 10.00
CA GLY A 42 14.29 -0.89 8.63
C GLY A 42 14.52 -2.27 8.06
N PHE A 43 15.69 -2.84 8.31
CA PHE A 43 15.99 -4.22 7.91
C PHE A 43 15.04 -5.21 8.56
N SER A 44 14.81 -5.08 9.86
CA SER A 44 13.86 -5.95 10.57
C SER A 44 12.46 -5.85 10.02
N ALA A 45 11.98 -4.64 9.71
CA ALA A 45 10.68 -4.42 9.12
C ALA A 45 10.58 -5.05 7.72
N GLU A 46 11.61 -4.88 6.89
CA GLU A 46 11.64 -5.47 5.55
C GLU A 46 11.67 -6.99 5.60
N MET A 47 12.45 -7.58 6.49
CA MET A 47 12.49 -9.04 6.67
C MET A 47 11.14 -9.58 7.10
N ALA A 48 10.49 -8.92 8.05
CA ALA A 48 9.17 -9.32 8.51
C ALA A 48 8.12 -9.21 7.39
N ALA A 49 8.13 -8.12 6.65
CA ALA A 49 7.21 -7.92 5.53
C ALA A 49 7.44 -8.94 4.42
N ALA A 50 8.69 -9.16 4.02
CA ALA A 50 9.04 -10.12 2.99
C ALA A 50 8.64 -11.54 3.38
N SER A 51 8.93 -11.95 4.62
CA SER A 51 8.56 -13.27 5.13
C SER A 51 7.05 -13.47 5.13
N THR A 52 6.30 -12.47 5.54
CA THR A 52 4.83 -12.52 5.56
C THR A 52 4.27 -12.63 4.14
N VAL A 53 4.79 -11.85 3.20
CA VAL A 53 4.34 -11.88 1.80
C VAL A 53 4.62 -13.22 1.17
N VAL A 54 5.82 -13.78 1.37
CA VAL A 54 6.20 -15.08 0.84
C VAL A 54 5.31 -16.18 1.41
N ALA A 55 5.10 -16.18 2.73
CA ALA A 55 4.26 -17.18 3.40
C ALA A 55 2.82 -17.10 2.91
N ALA A 56 2.26 -15.92 2.80
CA ALA A 56 0.89 -15.73 2.32
C ALA A 56 0.73 -16.15 0.86
N THR A 57 1.72 -15.83 0.03
CA THR A 57 1.74 -16.25 -1.38
C THR A 57 1.79 -17.77 -1.51
N TYR A 58 2.61 -18.42 -0.69
CA TYR A 58 2.73 -19.87 -0.70
C TYR A 58 1.42 -20.56 -0.33
N ILE A 59 0.70 -20.03 0.65
CA ILE A 59 -0.60 -20.56 1.08
C ILE A 59 -1.70 -20.20 0.08
N GLY A 60 -1.51 -19.15 -0.73
CA GLY A 60 -2.49 -18.69 -1.70
C GLY A 60 -3.42 -17.59 -1.20
N PHE A 61 -3.09 -16.95 -0.07
CA PHE A 61 -3.86 -15.83 0.43
C PHE A 61 -3.52 -14.54 -0.31
N PRO A 62 -4.52 -13.82 -0.83
CA PRO A 62 -4.27 -12.49 -1.38
C PRO A 62 -4.02 -11.50 -0.24
N ILE A 63 -2.88 -10.83 -0.28
CA ILE A 63 -2.54 -9.81 0.71
C ILE A 63 -2.04 -8.55 0.03
N SER A 64 -2.19 -7.42 0.72
CA SER A 64 -1.63 -6.15 0.29
C SER A 64 -0.21 -6.01 0.81
N THR A 65 0.74 -5.82 -0.10
CA THR A 65 2.15 -5.59 0.27
C THR A 65 2.31 -4.30 1.06
N THR A 66 1.52 -3.27 0.75
CA THR A 66 1.54 -1.99 1.46
C THR A 66 1.08 -2.16 2.91
N HIS A 67 -0.04 -2.85 3.12
CA HIS A 67 -0.55 -3.13 4.48
C HIS A 67 0.44 -3.96 5.28
N THR A 68 1.07 -4.94 4.63
CA THR A 68 2.08 -5.79 5.27
C THR A 68 3.30 -4.97 5.68
N LEU A 69 3.80 -4.10 4.81
CA LEU A 69 4.95 -3.25 5.11
C LEU A 69 4.65 -2.29 6.27
N VAL A 70 3.51 -1.62 6.23
CA VAL A 70 3.12 -0.71 7.31
C VAL A 70 2.94 -1.47 8.62
N GLY A 71 2.34 -2.65 8.58
CA GLY A 71 2.21 -3.52 9.76
C GLY A 71 3.56 -3.92 10.33
N ALA A 72 4.53 -4.23 9.48
CA ALA A 72 5.90 -4.57 9.90
C ALA A 72 6.59 -3.37 10.56
N VAL A 73 6.43 -2.17 10.00
CA VAL A 73 6.98 -0.94 10.59
C VAL A 73 6.36 -0.66 11.96
N ILE A 74 5.04 -0.83 12.08
CA ILE A 74 4.34 -0.68 13.35
C ILE A 74 4.84 -1.72 14.36
N GLY A 75 5.01 -2.97 13.95
CA GLY A 75 5.51 -4.04 14.80
C GLY A 75 6.90 -3.76 15.34
N VAL A 76 7.80 -3.26 14.50
CA VAL A 76 9.15 -2.86 14.92
C VAL A 76 9.08 -1.70 15.90
N GLY A 77 8.20 -0.73 15.66
CA GLY A 77 7.98 0.39 16.58
C GLY A 77 7.44 -0.06 17.93
N LEU A 78 6.52 -1.05 17.94
CA LEU A 78 6.01 -1.63 19.19
C LEU A 78 7.11 -2.37 19.98
N ALA A 79 8.02 -3.03 19.27
CA ALA A 79 9.15 -3.71 19.92
C ALA A 79 10.06 -2.72 20.65
N LYS A 80 10.16 -1.49 20.17
CA LYS A 80 10.88 -0.41 20.84
C LYS A 80 10.10 0.21 22.00
N GLY A 81 8.79 0.12 22.00
CA GLY A 81 7.90 0.73 22.97
C GLY A 81 6.85 1.61 22.32
N VAL A 82 5.67 1.66 22.94
CA VAL A 82 4.52 2.40 22.39
C VAL A 82 4.81 3.89 22.22
N SER A 83 5.66 4.46 23.09
CA SER A 83 6.01 5.88 23.04
C SER A 83 6.76 6.30 21.76
N HIS A 84 7.33 5.34 21.04
CA HIS A 84 8.05 5.61 19.80
C HIS A 84 7.14 5.60 18.56
N LEU A 85 5.84 5.33 18.73
CA LEU A 85 4.88 5.30 17.64
C LEU A 85 4.10 6.61 17.57
N ASP A 86 3.89 7.10 16.36
CA ASP A 86 2.97 8.21 16.13
C ASP A 86 1.57 7.64 15.92
N LEU A 87 0.80 7.57 16.99
CA LEU A 87 -0.54 6.99 16.97
C LEU A 87 -1.51 7.79 16.07
N GLY A 88 -1.27 9.08 15.92
CA GLY A 88 -2.08 9.91 15.03
C GLY A 88 -1.92 9.50 13.56
N SER A 89 -0.69 9.31 13.11
CA SER A 89 -0.40 8.85 11.74
C SER A 89 -0.91 7.43 11.51
N ILE A 90 -0.73 6.55 12.48
CA ILE A 90 -1.22 5.16 12.39
C ILE A 90 -2.75 5.16 12.27
N GLY A 91 -3.44 5.96 13.08
CA GLY A 91 -4.89 6.07 13.03
C GLY A 91 -5.39 6.54 11.67
N ARG A 92 -4.73 7.51 11.05
CA ARG A 92 -5.06 8.00 9.70
C ARG A 92 -4.89 6.91 8.65
N ILE A 93 -3.81 6.13 8.74
CA ILE A 93 -3.54 5.03 7.81
C ILE A 93 -4.60 3.96 7.93
N VAL A 94 -4.93 3.53 9.16
CA VAL A 94 -5.96 2.52 9.40
C VAL A 94 -7.32 3.01 8.92
N LEU A 95 -7.66 4.27 9.17
CA LEU A 95 -8.90 4.87 8.68
C LEU A 95 -8.95 4.85 7.15
N SER A 96 -7.84 5.18 6.49
CA SER A 96 -7.74 5.12 5.02
C SER A 96 -8.00 3.71 4.50
N TRP A 97 -7.47 2.69 5.17
CA TRP A 97 -7.71 1.29 4.78
C TRP A 97 -9.19 0.91 4.93
N VAL A 98 -9.80 1.30 6.04
CA VAL A 98 -11.22 1.01 6.30
C VAL A 98 -12.11 1.69 5.26
N VAL A 99 -11.77 2.91 4.84
CA VAL A 99 -12.54 3.66 3.84
C VAL A 99 -12.29 3.15 2.42
N THR A 100 -11.05 2.73 2.12
CA THR A 100 -10.67 2.31 0.77
C THR A 100 -11.47 1.11 0.27
N ILE A 101 -11.68 0.10 1.12
CA ILE A 101 -12.39 -1.12 0.71
C ILE A 101 -13.85 -0.83 0.34
N PRO A 102 -14.67 -0.17 1.19
CA PRO A 102 -16.03 0.18 0.81
C PRO A 102 -16.10 1.13 -0.38
N ALA A 103 -15.17 2.10 -0.48
CA ALA A 103 -15.13 3.03 -1.60
C ALA A 103 -14.86 2.30 -2.92
N GLY A 104 -13.88 1.41 -2.96
CA GLY A 104 -13.58 0.61 -4.13
C GLY A 104 -14.72 -0.29 -4.54
N ALA A 105 -15.34 -0.96 -3.58
CA ALA A 105 -16.49 -1.83 -3.83
C ALA A 105 -17.68 -1.02 -4.38
N SER A 106 -17.97 0.13 -3.79
CA SER A 106 -19.06 1.00 -4.23
C SER A 106 -18.85 1.50 -5.66
N LEU A 107 -17.63 1.95 -5.97
CA LEU A 107 -17.28 2.41 -7.32
C LEU A 107 -17.38 1.27 -8.34
N THR A 108 -16.94 0.08 -7.99
CA THR A 108 -17.01 -1.10 -8.86
C THR A 108 -18.47 -1.45 -9.18
N ILE A 109 -19.33 -1.45 -8.17
CA ILE A 109 -20.76 -1.71 -8.36
C ILE A 109 -21.38 -0.65 -9.26
N LEU A 110 -21.07 0.62 -9.01
CA LEU A 110 -21.59 1.72 -9.82
C LEU A 110 -21.18 1.59 -11.28
N PHE A 111 -19.89 1.38 -11.55
CA PHE A 111 -19.39 1.22 -12.91
C PHE A 111 -19.95 -0.04 -13.60
N TYR A 112 -20.11 -1.12 -12.86
CA TYR A 112 -20.72 -2.33 -13.38
C TYR A 112 -22.15 -2.07 -13.87
N PHE A 113 -22.96 -1.38 -13.07
CA PHE A 113 -24.33 -1.04 -13.47
C PHE A 113 -24.37 -0.08 -14.64
N ILE A 114 -23.47 0.91 -14.67
CA ILE A 114 -23.39 1.85 -15.79
C ILE A 114 -23.05 1.10 -17.10
N LEU A 115 -22.02 0.26 -17.06
CA LEU A 115 -21.60 -0.52 -18.23
C LEU A 115 -22.69 -1.50 -18.68
N LYS A 116 -23.34 -2.15 -17.74
CA LYS A 116 -24.43 -3.07 -18.04
C LYS A 116 -25.58 -2.33 -18.72
N THR A 117 -25.93 -1.15 -18.26
CA THR A 117 -27.01 -0.35 -18.84
C THR A 117 -26.62 0.18 -20.22
N VAL A 118 -25.39 0.67 -20.38
CA VAL A 118 -24.92 1.27 -21.64
C VAL A 118 -24.71 0.20 -22.72
N PHE A 119 -24.13 -0.94 -22.38
CA PHE A 119 -23.81 -1.99 -23.33
C PHE A 119 -24.88 -3.09 -23.41
N GLY A 120 -25.91 -3.04 -22.59
CA GLY A 120 -27.01 -3.99 -22.63
C GLY A 120 -26.64 -5.42 -22.28
N VAL A 121 -25.58 -5.59 -21.49
CA VAL A 121 -25.08 -6.92 -21.11
C VAL A 121 -25.68 -7.41 -19.82
#